data_3f7610050a7e47d486eb878e0ae46a5e
#
_entry.id   3f7610050a7e47d486eb878e0ae46a5e
#
_cell.length_a   1.000
_cell.length_b   1.000
_cell.length_c   1.000
_cell.angle_alpha   90.00
_cell.angle_beta   90.00
_cell.angle_gamma   90.00
#
_symmetry.space_group_name_H-M   'P 1'
#
loop_
_entity.id
_entity.type
_entity.pdbx_description
1 polymer ?
#
loop_
_entity_poly.entity_id
_entity_poly.type
_entity_poly.pdbx_seq_one_letter_code
_entity_poly.pdbx_strand_id
1 'polypeptide(L)'
;GLEKDPKVAARVELLRTQVLAEAASEKYMKAHPVSETELKAEYDTQVAGMAKEYKARHILVDKKETAESIIRELQAGGDFSKLAAAESKDSSAKSGGDLGWFSPQSMVKPFADAVAALEKGQYTTTPVQSEFGFHVIMLDDVRSPEVPKFEDVKPQVEMFVQRKKLQEYLDGLRKAASIQK
;
A
#
# COMPACT_ATOMS: atom_id res chain seq x y z
N GLY A 1 36.35 -13.99 -41.19
CA GLY A 1 35.16 -13.55 -41.92
C GLY A 1 33.89 -13.58 -41.15
N LEU A 2 33.80 -14.16 -39.93
CA LEU A 2 32.58 -14.27 -39.14
C LEU A 2 32.03 -12.90 -38.71
N GLU A 3 32.84 -11.88 -38.56
CA GLU A 3 32.43 -10.51 -38.26
C GLU A 3 31.61 -9.86 -39.39
N LYS A 4 31.65 -10.42 -40.62
CA LYS A 4 30.83 -9.98 -41.76
C LYS A 4 29.47 -10.68 -41.82
N ASP A 5 29.25 -11.73 -41.03
CA ASP A 5 27.94 -12.37 -40.94
C ASP A 5 26.96 -11.41 -40.25
N PRO A 6 25.79 -11.08 -40.92
CA PRO A 6 24.85 -10.12 -40.37
C PRO A 6 24.31 -10.51 -38.97
N LYS A 7 24.15 -11.80 -38.70
CA LYS A 7 23.68 -12.28 -37.39
C LYS A 7 24.76 -12.07 -36.30
N VAL A 8 26.02 -12.30 -36.65
CA VAL A 8 27.14 -12.08 -35.73
C VAL A 8 27.33 -10.59 -35.49
N ALA A 9 27.30 -9.76 -36.53
CA ALA A 9 27.42 -8.32 -36.41
C ALA A 9 26.29 -7.73 -35.53
N ALA A 10 25.05 -8.13 -35.74
CA ALA A 10 23.92 -7.69 -34.88
C ALA A 10 24.10 -8.08 -33.41
N ARG A 11 24.61 -9.30 -33.15
CA ARG A 11 24.88 -9.77 -31.78
C ARG A 11 26.02 -9.00 -31.11
N VAL A 12 27.06 -8.69 -31.87
CA VAL A 12 28.18 -7.86 -31.36
C VAL A 12 27.72 -6.46 -31.01
N GLU A 13 26.91 -5.82 -31.86
CA GLU A 13 26.36 -4.48 -31.56
C GLU A 13 25.41 -4.51 -30.34
N LEU A 14 24.63 -5.56 -30.16
CA LEU A 14 23.80 -5.72 -28.96
C LEU A 14 24.66 -5.82 -27.71
N LEU A 15 25.69 -6.68 -27.70
CA LEU A 15 26.59 -6.83 -26.58
C LEU A 15 27.39 -5.54 -26.29
N ARG A 16 27.82 -4.84 -27.32
CA ARG A 16 28.49 -3.54 -27.21
C ARG A 16 27.56 -2.53 -26.51
N THR A 17 26.31 -2.47 -26.92
CA THR A 17 25.31 -1.58 -26.32
C THR A 17 25.08 -1.92 -24.85
N GLN A 18 25.01 -3.22 -24.50
CA GLN A 18 24.86 -3.66 -23.11
C GLN A 18 26.05 -3.23 -22.24
N VAL A 19 27.26 -3.49 -22.71
CA VAL A 19 28.51 -3.11 -21.96
C VAL A 19 28.59 -1.60 -21.77
N LEU A 20 28.24 -0.82 -22.80
CA LEU A 20 28.22 0.65 -22.69
C LEU A 20 27.16 1.14 -21.71
N ALA A 21 25.97 0.53 -21.69
CA ALA A 21 24.89 0.87 -20.78
C ALA A 21 25.26 0.53 -19.32
N GLU A 22 25.87 -0.63 -19.10
CA GLU A 22 26.40 -1.03 -17.77
C GLU A 22 27.47 -0.05 -17.29
N ALA A 23 28.46 0.25 -18.13
CA ALA A 23 29.53 1.20 -17.80
C ALA A 23 29.00 2.62 -17.52
N ALA A 24 27.98 3.08 -18.27
CA ALA A 24 27.33 4.36 -18.03
C ALA A 24 26.60 4.37 -16.68
N SER A 25 25.88 3.28 -16.37
CA SER A 25 25.16 3.11 -15.10
C SER A 25 26.13 3.11 -13.91
N GLU A 26 27.24 2.34 -14.01
CA GLU A 26 28.26 2.33 -12.98
C GLU A 26 28.94 3.70 -12.79
N LYS A 27 29.24 4.40 -13.88
CA LYS A 27 29.82 5.74 -13.83
C LYS A 27 28.87 6.72 -13.15
N TYR A 28 27.57 6.65 -13.48
CA TYR A 28 26.55 7.47 -12.84
C TYR A 28 26.47 7.21 -11.34
N MET A 29 26.37 5.94 -10.93
CA MET A 29 26.28 5.56 -9.52
C MET A 29 27.52 5.94 -8.72
N LYS A 30 28.70 5.83 -9.29
CA LYS A 30 29.95 6.30 -8.65
C LYS A 30 29.99 7.81 -8.45
N ALA A 31 29.43 8.56 -9.41
CA ALA A 31 29.35 10.03 -9.32
C ALA A 31 28.21 10.51 -8.39
N HIS A 32 27.23 9.67 -8.12
CA HIS A 32 26.04 9.98 -7.32
C HIS A 32 25.83 8.93 -6.21
N PRO A 33 26.78 8.80 -5.26
CA PRO A 33 26.65 7.84 -4.17
C PRO A 33 25.39 8.13 -3.37
N VAL A 34 24.82 7.09 -2.75
CA VAL A 34 23.68 7.25 -1.85
C VAL A 34 24.18 7.87 -0.55
N SER A 35 23.58 8.98 -0.16
CA SER A 35 23.89 9.65 1.11
C SER A 35 23.09 9.04 2.26
N GLU A 36 23.59 9.18 3.47
CA GLU A 36 22.88 8.74 4.68
C GLU A 36 21.55 9.49 4.87
N THR A 37 21.45 10.73 4.42
CA THR A 37 20.23 11.52 4.44
C THR A 37 19.15 10.90 3.53
N GLU A 38 19.54 10.45 2.33
CA GLU A 38 18.63 9.76 1.40
C GLU A 38 18.15 8.42 1.96
N LEU A 39 19.07 7.68 2.60
CA LEU A 39 18.71 6.42 3.25
C LEU A 39 17.70 6.62 4.37
N LYS A 40 17.92 7.61 5.24
CA LYS A 40 16.99 7.91 6.32
C LYS A 40 15.64 8.40 5.80
N ALA A 41 15.63 9.28 4.81
CA ALA A 41 14.38 9.78 4.21
C ALA A 41 13.57 8.66 3.55
N GLU A 42 14.22 7.70 2.88
CA GLU A 42 13.53 6.54 2.29
C GLU A 42 13.02 5.59 3.37
N TYR A 43 13.83 5.31 4.40
CA TYR A 43 13.41 4.52 5.56
C TYR A 43 12.18 5.13 6.23
N ASP A 44 12.22 6.43 6.53
CA ASP A 44 11.09 7.14 7.14
C ASP A 44 9.83 7.06 6.28
N THR A 45 9.99 7.14 4.96
CA THR A 45 8.88 6.99 4.01
C THR A 45 8.28 5.58 4.06
N GLN A 46 9.12 4.56 4.08
CA GLN A 46 8.69 3.16 4.15
C GLN A 46 8.03 2.84 5.49
N VAL A 47 8.60 3.34 6.58
CA VAL A 47 8.05 3.18 7.94
C VAL A 47 6.72 3.92 8.09
N ALA A 48 6.61 5.15 7.57
CA ALA A 48 5.35 5.89 7.55
C ALA A 48 4.27 5.17 6.72
N GLY A 49 4.69 4.42 5.68
CA GLY A 49 3.82 3.54 4.89
C GLY A 49 3.41 2.24 5.61
N MET A 50 4.10 1.86 6.69
CA MET A 50 3.70 0.76 7.58
C MET A 50 2.55 1.22 8.47
N ALA A 51 1.37 1.36 7.86
CA ALA A 51 0.19 1.82 8.55
C ALA A 51 -0.20 0.86 9.68
N LYS A 52 -0.81 1.41 10.73
CA LYS A 52 -1.50 0.60 11.74
C LYS A 52 -2.45 -0.37 11.03
N GLU A 53 -2.49 -1.60 11.50
CA GLU A 53 -3.52 -2.55 11.10
C GLU A 53 -4.65 -2.52 12.11
N TYR A 54 -5.86 -2.61 11.60
CA TYR A 54 -7.08 -2.59 12.37
C TYR A 54 -7.76 -3.95 12.26
N LYS A 55 -8.32 -4.42 13.36
CA LYS A 55 -9.26 -5.53 13.37
C LYS A 55 -10.64 -4.96 13.67
N ALA A 56 -11.58 -5.11 12.76
CA ALA A 56 -12.89 -4.52 12.90
C ALA A 56 -13.99 -5.45 12.39
N ARG A 57 -15.18 -5.21 12.87
CA ARG A 57 -16.43 -5.75 12.36
C ARG A 57 -17.24 -4.66 11.69
N HIS A 58 -18.03 -5.01 10.68
CA HIS A 58 -18.95 -4.06 10.08
C HIS A 58 -20.29 -4.68 9.72
N ILE A 59 -21.28 -3.81 9.57
CA ILE A 59 -22.61 -4.12 9.06
C ILE A 59 -22.81 -3.20 7.86
N LEU A 60 -23.07 -3.77 6.68
CA LEU A 60 -23.35 -3.04 5.45
C LEU A 60 -24.81 -3.16 5.08
N VAL A 61 -25.47 -2.02 4.87
CA VAL A 61 -26.87 -1.94 4.46
C VAL A 61 -27.06 -0.90 3.36
N ASP A 62 -28.16 -1.00 2.58
CA ASP A 62 -28.42 -0.06 1.48
C ASP A 62 -28.95 1.28 1.95
N LYS A 63 -29.67 1.31 3.07
CA LYS A 63 -30.41 2.48 3.52
C LYS A 63 -29.82 3.06 4.79
N LYS A 64 -29.72 4.38 4.81
CA LYS A 64 -29.24 5.12 5.98
C LYS A 64 -30.12 4.86 7.22
N GLU A 65 -31.42 4.82 7.04
CA GLU A 65 -32.39 4.62 8.11
C GLU A 65 -32.21 3.25 8.78
N THR A 66 -31.86 2.21 7.99
CA THR A 66 -31.54 0.87 8.52
C THR A 66 -30.28 0.91 9.37
N ALA A 67 -29.22 1.57 8.88
CA ALA A 67 -27.98 1.72 9.65
C ALA A 67 -28.21 2.51 10.95
N GLU A 68 -29.03 3.56 10.92
CA GLU A 68 -29.43 4.32 12.11
C GLU A 68 -30.25 3.47 13.09
N SER A 69 -31.09 2.55 12.60
CA SER A 69 -31.81 1.60 13.46
C SER A 69 -30.88 0.65 14.17
N ILE A 70 -29.92 0.08 13.43
CA ILE A 70 -28.89 -0.80 13.98
C ILE A 70 -28.08 -0.08 15.07
N ILE A 71 -27.70 1.18 14.83
CA ILE A 71 -26.97 1.97 15.83
C ILE A 71 -27.83 2.15 17.11
N ARG A 72 -29.11 2.43 16.99
CA ARG A 72 -30.02 2.52 18.16
C ARG A 72 -30.12 1.20 18.91
N GLU A 73 -30.18 0.08 18.20
CA GLU A 73 -30.20 -1.26 18.82
C GLU A 73 -28.89 -1.56 19.56
N LEU A 74 -27.75 -1.18 18.98
CA LEU A 74 -26.46 -1.29 19.66
C LEU A 74 -26.38 -0.43 20.92
N GLN A 75 -26.91 0.81 20.85
CA GLN A 75 -27.00 1.71 22.01
C GLN A 75 -27.91 1.14 23.13
N ALA A 76 -28.91 0.33 22.76
CA ALA A 76 -29.78 -0.38 23.69
C ALA A 76 -29.15 -1.69 24.23
N GLY A 77 -27.90 -1.99 23.89
CA GLY A 77 -27.17 -3.19 24.34
C GLY A 77 -27.29 -4.39 23.40
N GLY A 78 -27.69 -4.16 22.15
CA GLY A 78 -27.75 -5.21 21.12
C GLY A 78 -26.37 -5.81 20.82
N ASP A 79 -26.35 -7.08 20.43
CA ASP A 79 -25.15 -7.79 20.04
C ASP A 79 -24.78 -7.49 18.60
N PHE A 80 -23.58 -6.93 18.38
CA PHE A 80 -23.11 -6.51 17.07
C PHE A 80 -23.07 -7.68 16.07
N SER A 81 -22.58 -8.86 16.49
CA SER A 81 -22.44 -10.02 15.61
C SER A 81 -23.80 -10.59 15.20
N LYS A 82 -24.80 -10.56 16.09
CA LYS A 82 -26.17 -10.99 15.76
C LYS A 82 -26.82 -10.04 14.78
N LEU A 83 -26.66 -8.74 14.97
CA LEU A 83 -27.15 -7.72 14.06
C LEU A 83 -26.46 -7.81 12.70
N ALA A 84 -25.16 -8.04 12.67
CA ALA A 84 -24.43 -8.27 11.43
C ALA A 84 -24.99 -9.49 10.67
N ALA A 85 -25.20 -10.61 11.37
CA ALA A 85 -25.72 -11.83 10.76
C ALA A 85 -27.15 -11.67 10.22
N ALA A 86 -27.97 -10.83 10.86
CA ALA A 86 -29.38 -10.60 10.47
C ALA A 86 -29.53 -9.56 9.36
N GLU A 87 -28.78 -8.46 9.42
CA GLU A 87 -29.05 -7.26 8.62
C GLU A 87 -27.98 -6.95 7.57
N SER A 88 -26.73 -7.46 7.75
CA SER A 88 -25.65 -7.12 6.84
C SER A 88 -25.77 -7.83 5.49
N LYS A 89 -25.52 -7.07 4.42
CA LYS A 89 -25.43 -7.58 3.05
C LYS A 89 -24.01 -8.02 2.68
N ASP A 90 -23.04 -7.72 3.54
CA ASP A 90 -21.65 -8.09 3.31
C ASP A 90 -21.42 -9.60 3.50
N SER A 91 -20.46 -10.15 2.82
CA SER A 91 -20.08 -11.56 2.91
C SER A 91 -19.63 -11.98 4.32
N SER A 92 -19.10 -11.03 5.11
CA SER A 92 -18.70 -11.23 6.51
C SER A 92 -19.90 -11.37 7.47
N ALA A 93 -21.15 -11.13 7.03
CA ALA A 93 -22.36 -11.22 7.85
C ALA A 93 -22.43 -12.53 8.65
N LYS A 94 -22.15 -13.67 8.00
CA LYS A 94 -22.15 -15.02 8.60
C LYS A 94 -21.10 -15.20 9.69
N SER A 95 -20.05 -14.39 9.67
CA SER A 95 -18.99 -14.33 10.68
C SER A 95 -19.17 -13.16 11.66
N GLY A 96 -20.42 -12.66 11.80
CA GLY A 96 -20.73 -11.55 12.69
C GLY A 96 -20.13 -10.21 12.24
N GLY A 97 -19.85 -10.06 10.95
CA GLY A 97 -19.26 -8.87 10.35
C GLY A 97 -17.73 -8.78 10.44
N ASP A 98 -17.05 -9.83 10.92
CA ASP A 98 -15.59 -9.82 11.13
C ASP A 98 -14.83 -9.73 9.81
N LEU A 99 -13.98 -8.70 9.69
CA LEU A 99 -13.11 -8.43 8.54
C LEU A 99 -11.68 -8.92 8.76
N GLY A 100 -11.37 -9.44 9.95
CA GLY A 100 -10.01 -9.78 10.35
C GLY A 100 -9.11 -8.54 10.45
N TRP A 101 -7.79 -8.75 10.34
CA TRP A 101 -6.79 -7.67 10.32
C TRP A 101 -6.64 -7.10 8.90
N PHE A 102 -6.69 -5.79 8.79
CA PHE A 102 -6.52 -5.09 7.52
C PHE A 102 -5.76 -3.78 7.68
N SER A 103 -5.11 -3.35 6.60
CA SER A 103 -4.52 -2.03 6.47
C SER A 103 -5.58 -1.02 5.99
N PRO A 104 -5.59 0.24 6.48
CA PRO A 104 -6.50 1.28 5.98
C PRO A 104 -6.48 1.46 4.45
N GLN A 105 -5.31 1.26 3.83
CA GLN A 105 -5.13 1.40 2.39
C GLN A 105 -5.89 0.34 1.57
N SER A 106 -6.29 -0.77 2.18
CA SER A 106 -7.10 -1.81 1.52
C SER A 106 -8.60 -1.54 1.56
N MET A 107 -9.01 -0.49 2.26
CA MET A 107 -10.42 -0.11 2.43
C MET A 107 -10.75 1.19 1.67
N VAL A 108 -12.02 1.37 1.35
CA VAL A 108 -12.47 2.66 0.80
C VAL A 108 -12.27 3.77 1.83
N LYS A 109 -11.91 4.95 1.35
CA LYS A 109 -11.49 6.08 2.20
C LYS A 109 -12.47 6.42 3.32
N PRO A 110 -13.80 6.50 3.11
CA PRO A 110 -14.73 6.81 4.21
C PRO A 110 -14.71 5.76 5.32
N PHE A 111 -14.54 4.48 4.98
CA PHE A 111 -14.43 3.39 5.94
C PHE A 111 -13.11 3.47 6.73
N ALA A 112 -11.99 3.68 6.04
CA ALA A 112 -10.67 3.81 6.65
C ALA A 112 -10.60 4.99 7.62
N ASP A 113 -11.15 6.15 7.24
CA ASP A 113 -11.19 7.34 8.09
C ASP A 113 -12.05 7.09 9.34
N ALA A 114 -13.19 6.42 9.19
CA ALA A 114 -14.07 6.12 10.31
C ALA A 114 -13.42 5.14 11.31
N VAL A 115 -12.82 4.06 10.81
CA VAL A 115 -12.14 3.08 11.69
C VAL A 115 -10.96 3.69 12.43
N ALA A 116 -10.22 4.59 11.77
CA ALA A 116 -9.07 5.27 12.39
C ALA A 116 -9.47 6.27 13.50
N ALA A 117 -10.71 6.75 13.49
CA ALA A 117 -11.25 7.66 14.49
C ALA A 117 -11.84 6.93 15.72
N LEU A 118 -12.03 5.61 15.65
CA LEU A 118 -12.57 4.81 16.75
C LEU A 118 -11.48 4.39 17.73
N GLU A 119 -11.85 4.28 18.99
CA GLU A 119 -11.08 3.59 20.02
C GLU A 119 -11.46 2.11 20.07
N LYS A 120 -10.56 1.27 20.57
CA LYS A 120 -10.81 -0.16 20.74
C LYS A 120 -12.10 -0.43 21.53
N GLY A 121 -12.97 -1.24 20.97
CA GLY A 121 -14.27 -1.59 21.53
C GLY A 121 -15.41 -0.61 21.19
N GLN A 122 -15.11 0.50 20.52
CA GLN A 122 -16.11 1.46 20.07
C GLN A 122 -16.68 1.10 18.69
N TYR A 123 -17.86 1.60 18.41
CA TYR A 123 -18.51 1.53 17.11
C TYR A 123 -18.97 2.92 16.64
N THR A 124 -19.19 3.08 15.35
CA THR A 124 -19.63 4.34 14.75
C THR A 124 -21.05 4.70 15.24
N THR A 125 -21.19 5.91 15.76
CA THR A 125 -22.49 6.44 16.26
C THR A 125 -23.31 7.09 15.16
N THR A 126 -22.76 7.19 13.96
CA THR A 126 -23.43 7.66 12.73
C THR A 126 -23.09 6.71 11.58
N PRO A 127 -24.03 6.48 10.64
CA PRO A 127 -23.75 5.66 9.46
C PRO A 127 -22.62 6.24 8.61
N VAL A 128 -21.68 5.40 8.21
CA VAL A 128 -20.57 5.76 7.31
C VAL A 128 -20.98 5.44 5.88
N GLN A 129 -21.10 6.44 5.03
CA GLN A 129 -21.48 6.26 3.64
C GLN A 129 -20.29 5.92 2.76
N SER A 130 -20.45 4.93 1.88
CA SER A 130 -19.51 4.59 0.80
C SER A 130 -20.29 4.34 -0.50
N GLU A 131 -19.56 3.99 -1.56
CA GLU A 131 -20.17 3.53 -2.82
C GLU A 131 -20.94 2.21 -2.70
N PHE A 132 -20.69 1.41 -1.65
CA PHE A 132 -21.34 0.13 -1.40
C PHE A 132 -22.62 0.27 -0.56
N GLY A 133 -22.84 1.41 0.08
CA GLY A 133 -23.98 1.66 0.96
C GLY A 133 -23.58 2.34 2.27
N PHE A 134 -24.27 2.00 3.33
CA PHE A 134 -24.06 2.56 4.67
C PHE A 134 -23.49 1.49 5.60
N HIS A 135 -22.40 1.84 6.26
CA HIS A 135 -21.69 0.96 7.18
C HIS A 135 -21.91 1.41 8.63
N VAL A 136 -22.09 0.43 9.52
CA VAL A 136 -21.87 0.56 10.95
C VAL A 136 -20.60 -0.24 11.25
N ILE A 137 -19.60 0.40 11.86
CA ILE A 137 -18.25 -0.17 12.03
C ILE A 137 -17.95 -0.26 13.51
N MET A 138 -17.40 -1.38 13.96
CA MET A 138 -16.90 -1.57 15.32
C MET A 138 -15.41 -1.94 15.28
N LEU A 139 -14.59 -1.22 16.04
CA LEU A 139 -13.16 -1.50 16.15
C LEU A 139 -12.92 -2.50 17.27
N ASP A 140 -12.47 -3.70 16.91
CA ASP A 140 -12.15 -4.75 17.89
C ASP A 140 -10.73 -4.60 18.44
N ASP A 141 -9.76 -4.28 17.57
CA ASP A 141 -8.38 -4.10 17.98
C ASP A 141 -7.58 -3.25 16.98
N VAL A 142 -6.43 -2.76 17.41
CA VAL A 142 -5.48 -2.04 16.58
C VAL A 142 -4.07 -2.50 16.94
N ARG A 143 -3.25 -2.75 15.92
CA ARG A 143 -1.83 -3.04 16.09
C ARG A 143 -0.98 -2.17 15.19
N SER A 144 0.17 -1.77 15.71
CA SER A 144 1.22 -1.19 14.88
C SER A 144 2.17 -2.33 14.48
N PRO A 145 2.56 -2.47 13.21
CA PRO A 145 3.59 -3.42 12.83
C PRO A 145 4.88 -3.09 13.58
N GLU A 146 5.66 -4.12 13.90
CA GLU A 146 7.01 -3.90 14.41
C GLU A 146 7.84 -3.21 13.32
N VAL A 147 8.28 -2.00 13.63
CA VAL A 147 9.14 -1.23 12.74
C VAL A 147 10.56 -1.73 12.93
N PRO A 148 11.20 -2.35 11.92
CA PRO A 148 12.59 -2.78 12.05
C PRO A 148 13.48 -1.55 12.22
N LYS A 149 14.51 -1.67 13.05
CA LYS A 149 15.46 -0.55 13.24
C LYS A 149 16.17 -0.23 11.93
N PHE A 150 16.45 1.05 11.70
CA PHE A 150 17.16 1.51 10.52
C PHE A 150 18.45 0.71 10.23
N GLU A 151 19.23 0.46 11.29
CA GLU A 151 20.51 -0.28 11.18
C GLU A 151 20.31 -1.71 10.67
N ASP A 152 19.21 -2.36 11.03
CA ASP A 152 18.90 -3.75 10.65
C ASP A 152 18.50 -3.87 9.17
N VAL A 153 17.93 -2.81 8.61
CA VAL A 153 17.41 -2.78 7.22
C VAL A 153 18.20 -1.86 6.29
N LYS A 154 19.22 -1.17 6.80
CA LYS A 154 20.04 -0.23 6.03
C LYS A 154 20.54 -0.79 4.69
N PRO A 155 21.06 -2.04 4.59
CA PRO A 155 21.48 -2.60 3.30
C PRO A 155 20.33 -2.73 2.29
N GLN A 156 19.13 -3.09 2.76
CA GLN A 156 17.94 -3.22 1.91
C GLN A 156 17.46 -1.86 1.40
N VAL A 157 17.44 -0.86 2.30
CA VAL A 157 17.10 0.53 1.96
C VAL A 157 18.10 1.09 0.95
N GLU A 158 19.39 0.81 1.13
CA GLU A 158 20.45 1.25 0.21
C GLU A 158 20.25 0.67 -1.20
N MET A 159 20.02 -0.63 -1.32
CA MET A 159 19.71 -1.26 -2.61
C MET A 159 18.47 -0.66 -3.27
N PHE A 160 17.46 -0.33 -2.48
CA PHE A 160 16.24 0.29 -2.99
C PHE A 160 16.51 1.70 -3.53
N VAL A 161 17.21 2.54 -2.75
CA VAL A 161 17.56 3.92 -3.16
C VAL A 161 18.46 3.91 -4.39
N GLN A 162 19.44 3.01 -4.45
CA GLN A 162 20.29 2.84 -5.63
C GLN A 162 19.48 2.51 -6.87
N ARG A 163 18.57 1.56 -6.78
CA ARG A 163 17.68 1.18 -7.89
C ARG A 163 16.80 2.34 -8.35
N LYS A 164 16.23 3.08 -7.40
CA LYS A 164 15.40 4.27 -7.67
C LYS A 164 16.20 5.35 -8.40
N LYS A 165 17.39 5.69 -7.91
CA LYS A 165 18.30 6.66 -8.57
C LYS A 165 18.65 6.25 -9.99
N LEU A 166 18.98 4.97 -10.19
CA LEU A 166 19.29 4.45 -11.52
C LEU A 166 18.08 4.51 -12.45
N GLN A 167 16.91 4.16 -11.96
CA GLN A 167 15.67 4.23 -12.73
C GLN A 167 15.35 5.68 -13.14
N GLU A 168 15.46 6.63 -12.23
CA GLU A 168 15.25 8.06 -12.49
C GLU A 168 16.25 8.60 -13.54
N TYR A 169 17.51 8.18 -13.45
CA TYR A 169 18.53 8.51 -14.44
C TYR A 169 18.17 7.96 -15.83
N LEU A 170 17.80 6.69 -15.93
CA LEU A 170 17.40 6.07 -17.19
C LEU A 170 16.15 6.70 -17.79
N ASP A 171 15.17 7.04 -16.97
CA ASP A 171 13.94 7.73 -17.40
C ASP A 171 14.24 9.15 -17.87
N GLY A 172 15.18 9.84 -17.22
CA GLY A 172 15.71 11.12 -17.67
C GLY A 172 16.35 11.04 -19.05
N LEU A 173 17.20 10.04 -19.26
CA LEU A 173 17.83 9.78 -20.56
C LEU A 173 16.80 9.45 -21.65
N ARG A 174 15.79 8.63 -21.35
CA ARG A 174 14.71 8.28 -22.30
C ARG A 174 13.90 9.51 -22.71
N LYS A 175 13.60 10.41 -21.77
CA LYS A 175 12.87 11.65 -22.05
C LYS A 175 13.71 12.62 -22.90
N ALA A 176 15.03 12.66 -22.69
CA ALA A 176 15.95 13.52 -23.43
C ALA A 176 16.32 12.96 -24.83
N ALA A 177 16.18 11.64 -25.03
CA ALA A 177 16.53 10.99 -26.29
C ALA A 177 15.45 11.22 -27.35
N SER A 178 15.84 11.73 -28.52
CA SER A 178 15.04 11.69 -29.74
C SER A 178 15.05 10.27 -30.30
N ILE A 179 14.09 9.44 -29.94
CA ILE A 179 13.94 8.09 -30.50
C ILE A 179 13.32 8.24 -31.88
N GLN A 180 14.16 8.15 -32.93
CA GLN A 180 13.65 7.93 -34.28
C GLN A 180 13.17 6.48 -34.36
N LYS A 181 11.85 6.31 -34.61
CA LYS A 181 11.23 5.02 -34.90
C LYS A 181 11.44 4.64 -36.36
#